data_8ae93fccb4a2f874dddf81fb37533a87
#
_entry.id   8ae93fccb4a2f874dddf81fb37533a87
#
_cell.length_a   1.000
_cell.length_b   1.000
_cell.length_c   1.000
_cell.angle_alpha   90.00
_cell.angle_beta   90.00
_cell.angle_gamma   90.00
#
_symmetry.space_group_name_H-M   'P 1'
#
loop_
_entity.id
_entity.type
_entity.pdbx_description
1 polymer ?
#
loop_
_entity_poly.entity_id
_entity_poly.type
_entity_poly.pdbx_seq_one_letter_code
_entity_poly.pdbx_strand_id
1 'polypeptide(L)'
;MKIPEIIETEYNYWIDFLNHKVEFGLKSGAHTKAHCSRVLLFALAIAAQKGLDEREKSILGAAAVYHDSRRFDDSLDVGHGLRAANYYKSSCGENGLAFEQACYDIMAWHDRHDREGYRAISEKNAYEIDTITLYKIFKDADALDRYRFGPNNLDKRYLRLPESVQLCDYARQVVETY
;
A
#
# COMPACT_ATOMS: atom_id res chain seq x y z
N MET A 1 0.88 18.47 -6.26
CA MET A 1 1.61 17.64 -5.28
C MET A 1 3.07 17.60 -5.66
N LYS A 2 4.01 17.83 -4.71
CA LYS A 2 5.45 17.70 -4.98
C LYS A 2 5.89 16.28 -4.60
N ILE A 3 6.24 15.45 -5.59
CA ILE A 3 6.81 14.13 -5.38
C ILE A 3 8.29 14.31 -5.05
N PRO A 4 8.82 13.69 -3.98
CA PRO A 4 10.25 13.72 -3.71
C PRO A 4 11.05 13.13 -4.88
N GLU A 5 12.09 13.81 -5.32
CA GLU A 5 12.90 13.41 -6.48
C GLU A 5 13.45 11.98 -6.35
N ILE A 6 13.81 11.58 -5.13
CA ILE A 6 14.38 10.26 -4.84
C ILE A 6 13.43 9.08 -5.15
N ILE A 7 12.11 9.31 -5.25
CA ILE A 7 11.10 8.27 -5.53
C ILE A 7 10.33 8.54 -6.82
N GLU A 8 10.64 9.62 -7.55
CA GLU A 8 9.81 10.09 -8.66
C GLU A 8 9.72 9.06 -9.80
N THR A 9 10.83 8.41 -10.12
CA THR A 9 10.89 7.41 -11.19
C THR A 9 10.03 6.20 -10.87
N GLU A 10 10.17 5.64 -9.66
CA GLU A 10 9.37 4.49 -9.22
C GLU A 10 7.89 4.85 -9.08
N TYR A 11 7.61 6.02 -8.50
CA TYR A 11 6.24 6.50 -8.38
C TYR A 11 5.56 6.60 -9.75
N ASN A 12 6.20 7.23 -10.74
CA ASN A 12 5.65 7.39 -12.08
C ASN A 12 5.45 6.04 -12.79
N TYR A 13 6.39 5.09 -12.63
CA TYR A 13 6.23 3.73 -13.15
C TYR A 13 4.97 3.06 -12.58
N TRP A 14 4.78 3.11 -11.26
CA TRP A 14 3.65 2.46 -10.62
C TRP A 14 2.32 3.18 -10.86
N ILE A 15 2.32 4.49 -11.09
CA ILE A 15 1.12 5.24 -11.50
C ILE A 15 0.69 4.85 -12.91
N ASP A 16 1.64 4.74 -13.83
CA ASP A 16 1.34 4.24 -15.18
C ASP A 16 0.78 2.82 -15.12
N PHE A 17 1.40 1.95 -14.34
CA PHE A 17 0.94 0.59 -14.10
C PHE A 17 -0.48 0.55 -13.51
N LEU A 18 -0.76 1.33 -12.47
CA LEU A 18 -2.08 1.46 -11.85
C LEU A 18 -3.15 1.85 -12.86
N ASN A 19 -2.81 2.78 -13.75
CA ASN A 19 -3.77 3.31 -14.73
C ASN A 19 -4.09 2.32 -15.85
N HIS A 20 -3.11 1.57 -16.32
CA HIS A 20 -3.22 0.76 -17.52
C HIS A 20 -3.33 -0.76 -17.27
N LYS A 21 -2.89 -1.25 -16.08
CA LYS A 21 -2.80 -2.69 -15.79
C LYS A 21 -3.68 -3.16 -14.65
N VAL A 22 -4.19 -2.24 -13.79
CA VAL A 22 -5.02 -2.61 -12.64
C VAL A 22 -6.46 -2.21 -12.86
N GLU A 23 -7.34 -3.20 -12.88
CA GLU A 23 -8.79 -2.98 -12.95
C GLU A 23 -9.39 -2.90 -11.55
N PHE A 24 -10.34 -1.98 -11.36
CA PHE A 24 -11.04 -1.77 -10.10
C PHE A 24 -12.50 -2.21 -10.20
N GLY A 25 -12.97 -2.90 -9.14
CA GLY A 25 -14.39 -3.23 -8.98
C GLY A 25 -15.23 -1.98 -8.75
N LEU A 26 -14.77 -1.06 -7.89
CA LEU A 26 -15.38 0.25 -7.65
C LEU A 26 -14.83 1.29 -8.61
N LYS A 27 -15.74 2.04 -9.26
CA LYS A 27 -15.38 3.12 -10.20
C LYS A 27 -15.38 4.51 -9.55
N SER A 28 -15.97 4.65 -8.39
CA SER A 28 -16.08 5.91 -7.63
C SER A 28 -16.12 5.62 -6.14
N GLY A 29 -15.81 6.61 -5.31
CA GLY A 29 -15.83 6.49 -3.86
C GLY A 29 -14.48 6.79 -3.21
N ALA A 30 -14.32 6.41 -1.95
CA ALA A 30 -13.14 6.71 -1.15
C ALA A 30 -11.95 5.77 -1.44
N HIS A 31 -12.21 4.56 -1.97
CA HIS A 31 -11.22 3.50 -2.21
C HIS A 31 -10.97 3.29 -3.70
N THR A 32 -10.52 4.35 -4.37
CA THR A 32 -10.28 4.40 -5.82
C THR A 32 -8.78 4.43 -6.14
N LYS A 33 -8.46 4.53 -7.44
CA LYS A 33 -7.07 4.72 -7.90
C LYS A 33 -6.39 5.93 -7.26
N ALA A 34 -7.13 7.00 -6.95
CA ALA A 34 -6.60 8.17 -6.26
C ALA A 34 -6.13 7.86 -4.83
N HIS A 35 -6.87 7.01 -4.09
CA HIS A 35 -6.42 6.48 -2.80
C HIS A 35 -5.14 5.66 -2.97
N CYS A 36 -5.14 4.67 -3.87
CA CYS A 36 -3.99 3.81 -4.10
C CYS A 36 -2.74 4.60 -4.53
N SER A 37 -2.90 5.68 -5.31
CA SER A 37 -1.76 6.53 -5.71
C SER A 37 -1.15 7.28 -4.53
N ARG A 38 -1.94 7.74 -3.55
CA ARG A 38 -1.42 8.37 -2.34
C ARG A 38 -0.79 7.35 -1.39
N VAL A 39 -1.39 6.17 -1.24
CA VAL A 39 -0.78 5.05 -0.49
C VAL A 39 0.57 4.67 -1.09
N LEU A 40 0.68 4.57 -2.42
CA LEU A 40 1.94 4.35 -3.12
C LEU A 40 2.99 5.42 -2.78
N LEU A 41 2.61 6.69 -2.86
CA LEU A 41 3.49 7.81 -2.52
C LEU A 41 4.05 7.68 -1.10
N PHE A 42 3.18 7.42 -0.14
CA PHE A 42 3.60 7.31 1.27
C PHE A 42 4.45 6.06 1.52
N ALA A 43 4.10 4.92 0.90
CA ALA A 43 4.89 3.69 1.02
C ALA A 43 6.32 3.88 0.47
N LEU A 44 6.47 4.47 -0.71
CA LEU A 44 7.78 4.76 -1.31
C LEU A 44 8.56 5.81 -0.50
N ALA A 45 7.90 6.83 0.05
CA ALA A 45 8.56 7.82 0.90
C ALA A 45 9.12 7.19 2.19
N ILE A 46 8.36 6.31 2.85
CA ILE A 46 8.84 5.56 4.03
C ILE A 46 9.98 4.61 3.63
N ALA A 47 9.83 3.89 2.51
CA ALA A 47 10.84 2.97 2.00
C ALA A 47 12.17 3.68 1.71
N ALA A 48 12.13 4.86 1.10
CA ALA A 48 13.33 5.67 0.84
C ALA A 48 14.01 6.13 2.12
N GLN A 49 13.26 6.57 3.14
CA GLN A 49 13.83 6.95 4.45
C GLN A 49 14.48 5.76 5.16
N LYS A 50 13.98 4.55 4.95
CA LYS A 50 14.54 3.31 5.52
C LYS A 50 15.70 2.73 4.69
N GLY A 51 15.97 3.27 3.50
CA GLY A 51 17.01 2.75 2.60
C GLY A 51 16.70 1.38 2.03
N LEU A 52 15.41 1.07 1.78
CA LEU A 52 15.01 -0.21 1.20
C LEU A 52 15.53 -0.38 -0.23
N ASP A 53 15.79 -1.62 -0.62
CA ASP A 53 16.26 -1.97 -1.95
C ASP A 53 15.13 -1.93 -3.01
N GLU A 54 15.50 -2.14 -4.27
CA GLU A 54 14.57 -2.07 -5.41
C GLU A 54 13.51 -3.18 -5.37
N ARG A 55 13.86 -4.39 -4.87
CA ARG A 55 12.90 -5.48 -4.74
C ARG A 55 11.85 -5.17 -3.68
N GLU A 56 12.27 -4.67 -2.52
CA GLU A 56 11.40 -4.27 -1.41
C GLU A 56 10.46 -3.13 -1.82
N LYS A 57 10.98 -2.10 -2.52
CA LYS A 57 10.17 -1.02 -3.08
C LYS A 57 9.17 -1.52 -4.12
N SER A 58 9.58 -2.46 -4.98
CA SER A 58 8.69 -3.08 -5.97
C SER A 58 7.54 -3.85 -5.32
N ILE A 59 7.80 -4.58 -4.24
CA ILE A 59 6.78 -5.27 -3.45
C ILE A 59 5.77 -4.27 -2.86
N LEU A 60 6.24 -3.17 -2.28
CA LEU A 60 5.38 -2.12 -1.72
C LEU A 60 4.58 -1.41 -2.82
N GLY A 61 5.20 -1.15 -3.97
CA GLY A 61 4.54 -0.54 -5.13
C GLY A 61 3.39 -1.41 -5.66
N ALA A 62 3.65 -2.70 -5.87
CA ALA A 62 2.62 -3.66 -6.29
C ALA A 62 1.49 -3.75 -5.25
N ALA A 63 1.82 -3.87 -3.96
CA ALA A 63 0.82 -3.90 -2.90
C ALA A 63 -0.05 -2.63 -2.90
N ALA A 64 0.56 -1.44 -3.04
CA ALA A 64 -0.16 -0.17 -3.05
C ALA A 64 -1.15 -0.03 -4.21
N VAL A 65 -0.78 -0.49 -5.41
CA VAL A 65 -1.65 -0.32 -6.59
C VAL A 65 -2.76 -1.36 -6.68
N TYR A 66 -2.63 -2.51 -6.01
CA TYR A 66 -3.62 -3.59 -6.07
C TYR A 66 -4.56 -3.68 -4.87
N HIS A 67 -4.16 -3.27 -3.64
CA HIS A 67 -4.79 -3.67 -2.37
C HIS A 67 -6.30 -3.45 -2.29
N ASP A 68 -6.80 -2.35 -2.84
CA ASP A 68 -8.23 -1.98 -2.81
C ASP A 68 -8.96 -2.26 -4.14
N SER A 69 -8.26 -2.86 -5.14
CA SER A 69 -8.82 -3.08 -6.48
C SER A 69 -10.03 -4.01 -6.51
N ARG A 70 -10.25 -4.82 -5.49
CA ARG A 70 -11.32 -5.84 -5.41
C ARG A 70 -12.27 -5.62 -4.24
N ARG A 71 -12.51 -4.36 -3.86
CA ARG A 71 -13.58 -4.01 -2.94
C ARG A 71 -14.95 -4.15 -3.61
N PHE A 72 -15.94 -4.54 -2.82
CA PHE A 72 -17.34 -4.59 -3.25
C PHE A 72 -18.05 -3.26 -3.03
N ASP A 73 -17.67 -2.53 -1.97
CA ASP A 73 -18.22 -1.22 -1.62
C ASP A 73 -17.20 -0.38 -0.82
N ASP A 74 -17.60 0.85 -0.46
CA ASP A 74 -16.81 1.77 0.37
C ASP A 74 -17.00 1.58 1.88
N SER A 75 -17.77 0.58 2.32
CA SER A 75 -18.01 0.28 3.73
C SER A 75 -16.90 -0.61 4.33
N LEU A 76 -17.17 -1.20 5.50
CA LEU A 76 -16.26 -2.17 6.13
C LEU A 76 -16.31 -3.51 5.37
N ASP A 77 -15.59 -3.60 4.28
CA ASP A 77 -15.51 -4.78 3.41
C ASP A 77 -14.32 -5.69 3.82
N VAL A 78 -14.44 -6.37 4.96
CA VAL A 78 -13.38 -7.30 5.43
C VAL A 78 -13.22 -8.46 4.45
N GLY A 79 -11.97 -8.73 4.05
CA GLY A 79 -11.61 -9.76 3.07
C GLY A 79 -11.34 -9.20 1.66
N HIS A 80 -11.49 -7.88 1.44
CA HIS A 80 -11.11 -7.27 0.18
C HIS A 80 -9.61 -7.44 -0.10
N GLY A 81 -8.77 -7.40 0.93
CA GLY A 81 -7.33 -7.60 0.81
C GLY A 81 -6.97 -8.96 0.23
N LEU A 82 -7.63 -10.04 0.70
CA LEU A 82 -7.44 -11.37 0.13
C LEU A 82 -7.92 -11.46 -1.32
N ARG A 83 -9.03 -10.82 -1.67
CA ARG A 83 -9.51 -10.78 -3.05
C ARG A 83 -8.54 -10.03 -3.97
N ALA A 84 -8.00 -8.91 -3.50
CA ALA A 84 -6.98 -8.14 -4.23
C ALA A 84 -5.68 -8.93 -4.40
N ALA A 85 -5.22 -9.64 -3.36
CA ALA A 85 -4.05 -10.52 -3.42
C ALA A 85 -4.24 -11.66 -4.43
N ASN A 86 -5.42 -12.28 -4.49
CA ASN A 86 -5.74 -13.30 -5.48
C ASN A 86 -5.75 -12.74 -6.90
N TYR A 87 -6.28 -11.54 -7.09
CA TYR A 87 -6.23 -10.85 -8.38
C TYR A 87 -4.80 -10.53 -8.82
N TYR A 88 -3.98 -9.97 -7.91
CA TYR A 88 -2.55 -9.77 -8.17
C TYR A 88 -1.89 -11.06 -8.63
N LYS A 89 -2.06 -12.17 -7.88
CA LYS A 89 -1.48 -13.48 -8.20
C LYS A 89 -1.90 -13.97 -9.58
N SER A 90 -3.18 -13.84 -9.94
CA SER A 90 -3.70 -14.30 -11.24
C SER A 90 -3.24 -13.44 -12.41
N SER A 91 -2.93 -12.16 -12.19
CA SER A 91 -2.47 -11.23 -13.23
C SER A 91 -0.94 -11.22 -13.42
N CYS A 92 -0.17 -11.79 -12.48
CA CYS A 92 1.27 -11.91 -12.62
C CYS A 92 1.66 -12.72 -13.87
N GLY A 93 2.76 -12.33 -14.53
CA GLY A 93 3.19 -12.86 -15.83
C GLY A 93 2.55 -12.12 -17.00
N GLU A 94 1.23 -12.10 -17.10
CA GLU A 94 0.52 -11.42 -18.19
C GLU A 94 0.69 -9.90 -18.17
N ASN A 95 0.75 -9.30 -16.96
CA ASN A 95 0.95 -7.87 -16.78
C ASN A 95 2.43 -7.45 -16.73
N GLY A 96 3.37 -8.40 -16.80
CA GLY A 96 4.81 -8.17 -16.75
C GLY A 96 5.43 -8.20 -15.34
N LEU A 97 4.63 -8.45 -14.28
CA LEU A 97 5.15 -8.63 -12.92
C LEU A 97 5.47 -10.10 -12.62
N ALA A 98 6.57 -10.34 -11.94
CA ALA A 98 6.81 -11.60 -11.27
C ALA A 98 5.96 -11.69 -9.99
N PHE A 99 5.50 -12.90 -9.66
CA PHE A 99 4.77 -13.12 -8.42
C PHE A 99 5.72 -13.07 -7.21
N GLU A 100 5.38 -12.24 -6.24
CA GLU A 100 6.08 -12.13 -4.95
C GLU A 100 5.14 -12.54 -3.81
N GLN A 101 5.50 -13.60 -3.08
CA GLN A 101 4.68 -14.09 -1.97
C GLN A 101 4.53 -13.04 -0.85
N ALA A 102 5.57 -12.24 -0.58
CA ALA A 102 5.52 -11.16 0.38
C ALA A 102 4.48 -10.10 0.01
N CYS A 103 4.41 -9.70 -1.26
CA CYS A 103 3.40 -8.78 -1.77
C CYS A 103 1.97 -9.33 -1.57
N TYR A 104 1.76 -10.60 -1.92
CA TYR A 104 0.49 -11.29 -1.71
C TYR A 104 0.06 -11.24 -0.24
N ASP A 105 0.96 -11.58 0.69
CA ASP A 105 0.63 -11.67 2.11
C ASP A 105 0.41 -10.30 2.74
N ILE A 106 1.17 -9.29 2.36
CA ILE A 106 0.93 -7.90 2.78
C ILE A 106 -0.49 -7.48 2.41
N MET A 107 -0.91 -7.70 1.17
CA MET A 107 -2.26 -7.38 0.72
C MET A 107 -3.33 -8.22 1.40
N ALA A 108 -3.13 -9.55 1.49
CA ALA A 108 -4.14 -10.46 2.03
C ALA A 108 -4.51 -10.17 3.49
N TRP A 109 -3.60 -9.54 4.24
CA TRP A 109 -3.78 -9.28 5.67
C TRP A 109 -3.93 -7.79 6.01
N HIS A 110 -3.88 -6.86 5.04
CA HIS A 110 -3.89 -5.43 5.37
C HIS A 110 -5.22 -4.96 5.96
N ASP A 111 -6.33 -5.55 5.59
CA ASP A 111 -7.68 -5.22 6.07
C ASP A 111 -8.06 -5.91 7.38
N ARG A 112 -7.11 -6.65 7.98
CA ARG A 112 -7.28 -7.36 9.24
C ARG A 112 -6.55 -6.68 10.38
N HIS A 113 -6.83 -7.16 11.61
CA HIS A 113 -6.11 -6.72 12.78
C HIS A 113 -4.61 -7.11 12.67
N ASP A 114 -3.70 -6.20 13.06
CA ASP A 114 -2.25 -6.39 12.94
C ASP A 114 -1.73 -7.72 13.50
N ARG A 115 -2.30 -8.16 14.65
CA ARG A 115 -1.92 -9.44 15.28
C ARG A 115 -2.14 -10.63 14.35
N GLU A 116 -3.20 -10.61 13.54
CA GLU A 116 -3.49 -11.68 12.58
C GLU A 116 -2.47 -11.66 11.45
N GLY A 117 -2.18 -10.47 10.89
CA GLY A 117 -1.18 -10.30 9.83
C GLY A 117 0.22 -10.69 10.29
N TYR A 118 0.66 -10.22 11.46
CA TYR A 118 1.96 -10.59 12.02
C TYR A 118 2.10 -12.10 12.21
N ARG A 119 1.09 -12.75 12.80
CA ARG A 119 1.10 -14.20 12.98
C ARG A 119 1.20 -14.93 11.64
N ALA A 120 0.34 -14.62 10.70
CA ALA A 120 0.28 -15.30 9.42
C ALA A 120 1.55 -15.14 8.57
N ILE A 121 2.19 -13.95 8.62
CA ILE A 121 3.45 -13.69 7.94
C ILE A 121 4.60 -14.42 8.64
N SER A 122 4.67 -14.34 9.98
CA SER A 122 5.76 -14.98 10.75
C SER A 122 5.72 -16.50 10.69
N GLU A 123 4.55 -17.13 10.66
CA GLU A 123 4.41 -18.59 10.58
C GLU A 123 4.93 -19.18 9.26
N LYS A 124 4.97 -18.40 8.20
CA LYS A 124 5.42 -18.89 6.87
C LYS A 124 6.94 -19.09 6.77
N ASN A 125 7.76 -18.39 7.57
CA ASN A 125 9.23 -18.50 7.64
C ASN A 125 9.96 -18.61 6.27
N ALA A 126 9.33 -18.15 5.18
CA ALA A 126 9.71 -18.46 3.82
C ALA A 126 10.26 -17.24 3.04
N TYR A 127 10.52 -16.12 3.76
CA TYR A 127 10.93 -14.89 3.10
C TYR A 127 12.43 -14.66 3.27
N GLU A 128 13.09 -14.31 2.16
CA GLU A 128 14.47 -13.82 2.15
C GLU A 128 14.59 -12.35 2.55
N ILE A 129 13.45 -11.68 2.80
CA ILE A 129 13.32 -10.24 3.10
C ILE A 129 12.51 -10.05 4.38
N ASP A 130 12.65 -8.90 5.04
CA ASP A 130 11.86 -8.53 6.22
C ASP A 130 10.42 -8.14 5.85
N THR A 131 9.60 -9.15 5.54
CA THR A 131 8.19 -8.95 5.17
C THR A 131 7.37 -8.30 6.29
N ILE A 132 7.75 -8.46 7.56
CA ILE A 132 7.07 -7.80 8.69
C ILE A 132 7.30 -6.28 8.63
N THR A 133 8.51 -5.84 8.34
CA THR A 133 8.78 -4.40 8.16
C THR A 133 8.02 -3.85 6.94
N LEU A 134 7.99 -4.57 5.81
CA LEU A 134 7.22 -4.16 4.64
C LEU A 134 5.72 -4.08 4.95
N TYR A 135 5.18 -5.04 5.70
CA TYR A 135 3.78 -5.00 6.14
C TYR A 135 3.47 -3.77 7.01
N LYS A 136 4.37 -3.42 7.95
CA LYS A 136 4.22 -2.20 8.76
C LYS A 136 4.25 -0.94 7.91
N ILE A 137 5.18 -0.84 6.96
CA ILE A 137 5.27 0.29 6.02
C ILE A 137 3.96 0.43 5.25
N PHE A 138 3.47 -0.66 4.69
CA PHE A 138 2.25 -0.66 3.90
C PHE A 138 1.03 -0.22 4.73
N LYS A 139 0.83 -0.80 5.92
CA LYS A 139 -0.26 -0.45 6.84
C LYS A 139 -0.21 1.01 7.29
N ASP A 140 0.99 1.56 7.48
CA ASP A 140 1.17 2.95 7.85
C ASP A 140 0.90 3.89 6.66
N ALA A 141 1.33 3.51 5.46
CA ALA A 141 1.05 4.26 4.24
C ALA A 141 -0.45 4.35 3.96
N ASP A 142 -1.19 3.25 4.12
CA ASP A 142 -2.65 3.24 4.03
C ASP A 142 -3.30 4.10 5.13
N ALA A 143 -2.79 4.01 6.37
CA ALA A 143 -3.28 4.82 7.47
C ALA A 143 -3.03 6.33 7.27
N LEU A 144 -1.90 6.74 6.69
CA LEU A 144 -1.59 8.15 6.40
C LEU A 144 -2.63 8.78 5.46
N ASP A 145 -3.20 8.02 4.53
CA ASP A 145 -4.24 8.52 3.65
C ASP A 145 -5.60 8.73 4.34
N ARG A 146 -5.76 8.34 5.61
CA ARG A 146 -6.99 8.60 6.39
C ARG A 146 -7.29 10.09 6.56
N TYR A 147 -6.32 10.98 6.35
CA TYR A 147 -6.58 12.42 6.29
C TYR A 147 -7.60 12.82 5.21
N ARG A 148 -7.85 11.95 4.18
CA ARG A 148 -8.92 12.16 3.20
C ARG A 148 -10.33 12.20 3.80
N PHE A 149 -10.51 11.66 4.99
CA PHE A 149 -11.77 11.71 5.74
C PHE A 149 -11.86 12.90 6.70
N GLY A 150 -10.82 13.75 6.74
CA GLY A 150 -10.73 14.94 7.59
C GLY A 150 -9.49 14.94 8.50
N PRO A 151 -9.11 16.11 9.00
CA PRO A 151 -7.81 16.34 9.66
C PRO A 151 -7.59 15.54 10.95
N ASN A 152 -8.66 15.05 11.58
CA ASN A 152 -8.62 14.30 12.84
C ASN A 152 -8.85 12.78 12.65
N ASN A 153 -8.92 12.29 11.42
CA ASN A 153 -9.23 10.88 11.15
C ASN A 153 -8.02 9.95 11.20
N LEU A 154 -6.81 10.48 11.35
CA LEU A 154 -5.62 9.70 11.66
C LEU A 154 -5.23 9.89 13.13
N ASP A 155 -5.25 8.80 13.91
CA ASP A 155 -4.63 8.78 15.22
C ASP A 155 -3.17 8.27 15.08
N LYS A 156 -2.21 9.17 15.25
CA LYS A 156 -0.77 8.90 15.10
C LYS A 156 -0.26 7.77 16.03
N ARG A 157 -0.98 7.45 17.11
CA ARG A 157 -0.62 6.35 18.04
C ARG A 157 -0.73 4.97 17.42
N TYR A 158 -1.48 4.86 16.31
CA TYR A 158 -1.62 3.60 15.55
C TYR A 158 -0.60 3.45 14.43
N LEU A 159 0.26 4.44 14.20
CA LEU A 159 1.39 4.29 13.29
C LEU A 159 2.47 3.42 13.95
N ARG A 160 3.06 2.54 13.16
CA ARG A 160 3.97 1.48 13.61
C ARG A 160 5.43 1.88 13.52
N LEU A 161 5.74 2.87 12.67
CA LEU A 161 7.10 3.27 12.34
C LEU A 161 7.32 4.76 12.63
N PRO A 162 8.49 5.13 13.19
CA PRO A 162 8.82 6.54 13.43
C PRO A 162 8.88 7.35 12.14
N GLU A 163 9.31 6.76 11.03
CA GLU A 163 9.35 7.40 9.71
C GLU A 163 7.94 7.82 9.27
N SER A 164 6.95 6.97 9.52
CA SER A 164 5.54 7.26 9.20
C SER A 164 5.01 8.44 10.01
N VAL A 165 5.38 8.53 11.28
CA VAL A 165 4.99 9.67 12.15
C VAL A 165 5.55 10.98 11.62
N GLN A 166 6.78 10.98 11.09
CA GLN A 166 7.41 12.16 10.50
C GLN A 166 6.71 12.63 9.21
N LEU A 167 6.01 11.73 8.50
CA LEU A 167 5.31 12.04 7.27
C LEU A 167 3.88 12.60 7.49
N CYS A 168 3.37 12.67 8.72
CA CYS A 168 1.98 13.07 8.97
C CYS A 168 1.61 14.44 8.39
N ASP A 169 2.48 15.45 8.54
CA ASP A 169 2.20 16.79 8.03
C ASP A 169 2.28 16.84 6.49
N TYR A 170 3.22 16.11 5.91
CA TYR A 170 3.29 15.92 4.46
C TYR A 170 2.05 15.21 3.92
N ALA A 171 1.61 14.12 4.55
CA ALA A 171 0.43 13.37 4.15
C ALA A 171 -0.83 14.23 4.18
N ARG A 172 -1.00 15.09 5.21
CA ARG A 172 -2.10 16.07 5.28
C ARG A 172 -2.08 17.00 4.09
N GLN A 173 -0.93 17.62 3.78
CA GLN A 173 -0.78 18.52 2.63
C GLN A 173 -1.09 17.84 1.30
N VAL A 174 -0.61 16.59 1.11
CA VAL A 174 -0.89 15.80 -0.08
C VAL A 174 -2.39 15.60 -0.26
N VAL A 175 -3.10 15.18 0.78
CA VAL A 175 -4.54 14.90 0.71
C VAL A 175 -5.35 16.17 0.47
N GLU A 176 -4.95 17.33 1.01
CA GLU A 176 -5.63 18.61 0.79
C GLU A 176 -5.46 19.16 -0.64
N THR A 177 -4.42 18.72 -1.35
CA THR A 177 -4.08 19.23 -2.70
C THR A 177 -4.43 18.28 -3.82
N TYR A 178 -4.84 17.05 -3.52
CA TYR A 178 -5.14 15.99 -4.47
C TYR A 178 -6.63 15.85 -4.69
#